data_563d0c4d6d2865385a7b2acc49579006
#
_entry.id   563d0c4d6d2865385a7b2acc49579006
#
_cell.length_a   1.000
_cell.length_b   1.000
_cell.length_c   1.000
_cell.angle_alpha   90.00
_cell.angle_beta   90.00
_cell.angle_gamma   90.00
#
_symmetry.space_group_name_H-M   'P 1'
#
loop_
_entity.id
_entity.type
_entity.pdbx_description
1 polymer ?
#
loop_
_entity_poly.entity_id
_entity_poly.type
_entity_poly.pdbx_seq_one_letter_code
_entity_poly.pdbx_strand_id
1 'polypeptide(L)'
;MNKKILSILIGAALAIAGGITAYSLMRSHADVALASVPKTATAIVRLDVMTFLHDADFSTKEGKQLIQQLMQSENIEQPGVDLNSPVYAFITENGDFGVSATVDDADVLAENLSHLMQQGHATAIEKQRGFQWSAIDQKWLMCFDDDKALLMGPSVGAAQDALRTKMVGLMQQSTKECAASSPFYMHLKEKHEPIAAIAEADVLPNDIREMLMKQLKVSSLEDIQLALGLGTQKDVVRIDADLITEQADLKQRLTDLNAIFRPIKGQLVNRADESSLLWTVCNVKGEQLLELLRKFPNLRTALIGLNTIVDFDLMLKAVDGDVTTECTSLSFVLGWKRQLPVRLLACLDNEDFLKQSDYWIKSAAATPAYELMASTPKDFVLAFDERQAWFGVKDKVLYLTGSSSLANADKASAPNAYLVGERSEIKGLRFFASLDIQPLTVLISTFAGSTPLDRLLLFQRINLEMGDVGHFTIKFVAPEGSDVVKKIILGK
;
A
#
# COMPACT_ATOMS: atom_id res chain seq x y z
N MET A 1 4.82 -14.53 14.68
CA MET A 1 4.07 -13.83 15.75
C MET A 1 2.69 -14.46 15.84
N ASN A 2 2.28 -14.93 17.02
CA ASN A 2 1.03 -15.71 17.17
C ASN A 2 -0.17 -14.78 16.88
N LYS A 3 -1.10 -15.18 15.98
CA LYS A 3 -2.29 -14.39 15.62
C LYS A 3 -3.08 -13.88 16.84
N LYS A 4 -3.06 -14.64 17.94
CA LYS A 4 -3.64 -14.22 19.23
C LYS A 4 -2.93 -13.03 19.87
N ILE A 5 -1.61 -12.92 19.74
CA ILE A 5 -0.83 -11.80 20.31
C ILE A 5 -1.08 -10.51 19.50
N LEU A 6 -1.15 -10.60 18.18
CA LEU A 6 -1.51 -9.47 17.34
C LEU A 6 -2.98 -9.05 17.57
N SER A 7 -3.89 -10.00 17.79
CA SER A 7 -5.28 -9.70 18.16
C SER A 7 -5.40 -9.10 19.57
N ILE A 8 -4.57 -9.55 20.54
CA ILE A 8 -4.52 -8.95 21.87
C ILE A 8 -3.91 -7.54 21.83
N LEU A 9 -2.91 -7.30 20.98
CA LEU A 9 -2.24 -5.99 20.83
C LEU A 9 -3.10 -5.01 20.03
N ILE A 10 -3.73 -5.45 18.96
CA ILE A 10 -4.76 -4.69 18.25
C ILE A 10 -6.00 -4.59 19.15
N GLY A 11 -6.33 -5.61 19.89
CA GLY A 11 -7.37 -5.63 20.91
C GLY A 11 -7.08 -4.67 22.06
N ALA A 12 -5.87 -4.60 22.60
CA ALA A 12 -5.48 -3.65 23.64
C ALA A 12 -5.44 -2.21 23.08
N ALA A 13 -4.91 -1.98 21.88
CA ALA A 13 -4.96 -0.68 21.21
C ALA A 13 -6.41 -0.27 20.84
N LEU A 14 -7.26 -1.23 20.44
CA LEU A 14 -8.67 -1.02 20.14
C LEU A 14 -9.56 -1.19 21.37
N ALA A 15 -9.17 -1.94 22.39
CA ALA A 15 -9.85 -2.12 23.68
C ALA A 15 -9.75 -0.88 24.57
N ILE A 16 -8.75 -0.09 24.33
CA ILE A 16 -8.65 1.29 24.78
C ILE A 16 -9.74 2.14 24.09
N ALA A 17 -10.40 1.71 23.05
CA ALA A 17 -11.23 2.49 22.15
C ALA A 17 -12.76 2.49 22.40
N GLY A 18 -13.32 2.32 23.54
CA GLY A 18 -14.74 2.11 23.77
C GLY A 18 -15.57 2.91 24.73
N GLY A 19 -15.33 4.11 24.92
CA GLY A 19 -16.26 4.87 25.73
C GLY A 19 -16.36 6.32 25.34
N ILE A 20 -17.33 6.69 24.47
CA ILE A 20 -17.58 8.11 24.24
C ILE A 20 -19.05 8.44 24.21
N THR A 21 -19.41 9.34 25.06
CA THR A 21 -20.43 10.36 24.79
C THR A 21 -19.88 11.71 25.24
N ALA A 22 -19.78 12.61 24.26
CA ALA A 22 -19.91 14.05 24.39
C ALA A 22 -19.17 14.76 25.55
N TYR A 23 -17.82 14.83 25.50
CA TYR A 23 -17.10 15.89 26.23
C TYR A 23 -15.77 16.25 25.54
N SER A 24 -15.83 16.73 24.33
CA SER A 24 -14.63 17.19 23.61
C SER A 24 -14.82 18.57 23.00
N LEU A 25 -15.02 19.55 23.82
CA LEU A 25 -14.79 20.94 23.44
C LEU A 25 -13.71 21.52 24.34
N MET A 26 -12.55 21.77 23.73
CA MET A 26 -11.44 22.59 24.25
C MET A 26 -10.49 21.94 25.28
N ARG A 27 -9.62 21.06 24.81
CA ARG A 27 -8.22 21.03 25.27
C ARG A 27 -7.35 20.64 24.08
N SER A 28 -6.46 21.53 23.62
CA SER A 28 -5.30 21.11 22.84
C SER A 28 -4.40 20.35 23.80
N HIS A 29 -4.59 19.05 23.93
CA HIS A 29 -3.68 18.23 24.69
C HIS A 29 -2.39 18.15 23.88
N ALA A 30 -1.30 18.64 24.45
CA ALA A 30 0.02 18.22 24.04
C ALA A 30 -0.04 16.69 23.95
N ASP A 31 0.58 16.09 22.94
CA ASP A 31 0.55 14.65 22.69
C ASP A 31 1.27 13.91 23.83
N VAL A 32 0.56 13.72 24.93
CA VAL A 32 1.08 13.21 26.20
C VAL A 32 1.55 11.77 26.04
N ALA A 33 0.82 10.98 25.26
CA ALA A 33 1.17 9.59 24.96
C ALA A 33 2.52 9.50 24.23
N LEU A 34 2.77 10.39 23.26
CA LEU A 34 4.04 10.44 22.53
C LEU A 34 5.24 10.68 23.45
N ALA A 35 5.05 11.37 24.58
CA ALA A 35 6.12 11.61 25.53
C ALA A 35 6.74 10.33 26.12
N SER A 36 6.05 9.19 26.09
CA SER A 36 6.59 7.89 26.53
C SER A 36 7.19 7.05 25.40
N VAL A 37 7.14 7.49 24.14
CA VAL A 37 7.78 6.83 23.00
C VAL A 37 9.23 7.30 22.92
N PRO A 38 10.24 6.42 22.96
CA PRO A 38 11.65 6.84 22.94
C PRO A 38 12.06 7.40 21.57
N LYS A 39 12.98 8.36 21.59
CA LYS A 39 13.58 8.94 20.39
C LYS A 39 14.27 7.89 19.50
N THR A 40 14.77 6.82 20.11
CA THR A 40 15.47 5.72 19.44
C THR A 40 14.55 4.59 19.02
N ALA A 41 13.23 4.81 18.95
CA ALA A 41 12.31 3.81 18.43
C ALA A 41 12.61 3.54 16.94
N THR A 42 12.67 2.25 16.59
CA THR A 42 12.95 1.78 15.22
C THR A 42 11.67 1.53 14.41
N ALA A 43 10.53 1.49 15.08
CA ALA A 43 9.22 1.53 14.46
C ALA A 43 8.23 2.24 15.37
N ILE A 44 7.33 3.04 14.78
CA ILE A 44 6.25 3.74 15.49
C ILE A 44 4.97 3.60 14.66
N VAL A 45 3.88 3.26 15.31
CA VAL A 45 2.53 3.26 14.75
C VAL A 45 1.69 4.25 15.55
N ARG A 46 1.06 5.20 14.87
CA ARG A 46 0.04 6.09 15.43
C ARG A 46 -1.35 5.59 15.04
N LEU A 47 -2.25 5.51 15.99
CA LEU A 47 -3.65 5.17 15.80
C LEU A 47 -4.54 6.30 16.34
N ASP A 48 -5.22 7.02 15.47
CA ASP A 48 -6.25 7.99 15.78
C ASP A 48 -7.61 7.28 15.79
N VAL A 49 -7.95 6.73 16.95
CA VAL A 49 -9.08 5.79 17.10
C VAL A 49 -10.39 6.39 16.64
N MET A 50 -10.69 7.61 17.08
CA MET A 50 -11.98 8.22 16.77
C MET A 50 -12.11 8.61 15.30
N THR A 51 -11.03 9.10 14.70
CA THR A 51 -10.99 9.38 13.28
C THR A 51 -11.19 8.09 12.49
N PHE A 52 -10.51 6.99 12.88
CA PHE A 52 -10.68 5.70 12.23
C PHE A 52 -12.13 5.17 12.29
N LEU A 53 -12.77 5.23 13.47
CA LEU A 53 -14.16 4.79 13.62
C LEU A 53 -15.13 5.65 12.83
N HIS A 54 -14.91 6.97 12.80
CA HIS A 54 -15.70 7.90 12.02
C HIS A 54 -15.56 7.63 10.51
N ASP A 55 -14.34 7.51 10.00
CA ASP A 55 -14.06 7.29 8.58
C ASP A 55 -14.56 5.93 8.10
N ALA A 56 -14.56 4.94 8.99
CA ALA A 56 -15.14 3.62 8.77
C ALA A 56 -16.67 3.58 8.92
N ASP A 57 -17.32 4.72 9.15
CA ASP A 57 -18.77 4.87 9.32
C ASP A 57 -19.37 4.01 10.45
N PHE A 58 -18.60 3.80 11.53
CA PHE A 58 -19.12 3.16 12.72
C PHE A 58 -20.01 4.14 13.48
N SER A 59 -21.28 3.74 13.76
CA SER A 59 -22.10 4.44 14.73
C SER A 59 -21.50 4.29 16.14
N THR A 60 -21.79 5.23 17.04
CA THR A 60 -21.32 5.17 18.45
C THR A 60 -21.67 3.85 19.11
N LYS A 61 -22.84 3.25 18.79
CA LYS A 61 -23.24 1.96 19.31
C LYS A 61 -22.39 0.81 18.76
N GLU A 62 -22.11 0.80 17.45
CA GLU A 62 -21.29 -0.23 16.81
C GLU A 62 -19.84 -0.13 17.26
N GLY A 63 -19.31 1.09 17.40
CA GLY A 63 -17.99 1.33 17.97
C GLY A 63 -17.87 0.75 19.38
N LYS A 64 -18.82 1.02 20.26
CA LYS A 64 -18.87 0.43 21.62
C LYS A 64 -18.92 -1.10 21.57
N GLN A 65 -19.76 -1.69 20.73
CA GLN A 65 -19.84 -3.15 20.58
C GLN A 65 -18.53 -3.76 20.07
N LEU A 66 -17.88 -3.13 19.12
CA LEU A 66 -16.58 -3.57 18.62
C LEU A 66 -15.56 -3.61 19.74
N ILE A 67 -15.52 -2.61 20.56
CA ILE A 67 -14.58 -2.50 21.68
C ILE A 67 -14.88 -3.53 22.74
N GLN A 68 -16.13 -3.71 23.13
CA GLN A 68 -16.54 -4.77 24.04
C GLN A 68 -16.15 -6.15 23.52
N GLN A 69 -16.33 -6.42 22.23
CA GLN A 69 -15.87 -7.66 21.59
C GLN A 69 -14.35 -7.84 21.62
N LEU A 70 -13.61 -6.78 21.37
CA LEU A 70 -12.15 -6.82 21.38
C LEU A 70 -11.59 -7.01 22.78
N MET A 71 -12.23 -6.42 23.78
CA MET A 71 -11.86 -6.58 25.21
C MET A 71 -12.39 -7.88 25.81
N GLN A 72 -13.22 -8.62 25.09
CA GLN A 72 -13.91 -9.81 25.63
C GLN A 72 -14.63 -9.52 26.96
N SER A 73 -15.10 -8.29 27.15
CA SER A 73 -15.73 -7.83 28.37
C SER A 73 -16.95 -6.96 28.04
N GLU A 74 -18.14 -7.46 28.42
CA GLU A 74 -19.40 -6.72 28.23
C GLU A 74 -19.59 -5.57 29.24
N ASN A 75 -18.76 -5.51 30.28
CA ASN A 75 -18.91 -4.61 31.43
C ASN A 75 -18.05 -3.34 31.34
N ILE A 76 -17.23 -3.16 30.31
CA ILE A 76 -16.41 -1.98 30.16
C ILE A 76 -17.21 -0.89 29.46
N GLU A 77 -17.71 0.06 30.22
CA GLU A 77 -18.43 1.22 29.69
C GLU A 77 -17.49 2.36 29.27
N GLN A 78 -16.38 2.52 30.01
CA GLN A 78 -15.34 3.53 29.76
C GLN A 78 -13.96 2.89 29.91
N PRO A 79 -13.00 3.17 29.03
CA PRO A 79 -11.68 2.53 29.07
C PRO A 79 -10.71 3.16 30.08
N GLY A 80 -10.96 4.38 30.55
CA GLY A 80 -10.06 5.16 31.40
C GLY A 80 -8.89 5.81 30.62
N VAL A 81 -8.84 5.64 29.29
CA VAL A 81 -7.88 6.32 28.43
C VAL A 81 -8.60 7.26 27.44
N ASP A 82 -7.94 8.35 27.06
CA ASP A 82 -8.48 9.33 26.12
C ASP A 82 -8.36 8.82 24.67
N LEU A 83 -9.50 8.51 24.08
CA LEU A 83 -9.60 8.00 22.71
C LEU A 83 -9.59 9.10 21.64
N ASN A 84 -9.75 10.35 22.03
CA ASN A 84 -9.62 11.49 21.14
C ASN A 84 -8.15 11.84 20.93
N SER A 85 -7.28 11.36 21.82
CA SER A 85 -5.82 11.46 21.70
C SER A 85 -5.26 10.22 20.97
N PRO A 86 -4.20 10.39 20.16
CA PRO A 86 -3.56 9.27 19.48
C PRO A 86 -2.99 8.24 20.47
N VAL A 87 -3.11 6.95 20.12
CA VAL A 87 -2.40 5.84 20.75
C VAL A 87 -1.17 5.52 19.93
N TYR A 88 -0.03 5.32 20.59
CA TYR A 88 1.23 4.97 19.93
C TYR A 88 1.67 3.56 20.29
N ALA A 89 1.88 2.72 19.27
CA ALA A 89 2.65 1.48 19.43
C ALA A 89 4.06 1.68 18.87
N PHE A 90 5.07 1.10 19.51
CA PHE A 90 6.45 1.28 19.08
C PHE A 90 7.32 0.05 19.34
N ILE A 91 8.43 -0.03 18.63
CA ILE A 91 9.50 -0.99 18.86
C ILE A 91 10.75 -0.20 19.22
N THR A 92 11.41 -0.55 20.33
CA THR A 92 12.66 0.09 20.74
C THR A 92 13.83 -0.52 19.97
N GLU A 93 14.98 0.14 19.98
CA GLU A 93 16.24 -0.37 19.40
C GLU A 93 16.64 -1.78 19.89
N ASN A 94 16.22 -2.15 21.10
CA ASN A 94 16.46 -3.49 21.68
C ASN A 94 15.38 -4.51 21.32
N GLY A 95 14.40 -4.14 20.48
CA GLY A 95 13.30 -5.01 20.07
C GLY A 95 12.16 -5.13 21.07
N ASP A 96 12.14 -4.36 22.17
CA ASP A 96 11.01 -4.35 23.08
C ASP A 96 9.82 -3.63 22.43
N PHE A 97 8.66 -4.24 22.53
CA PHE A 97 7.41 -3.65 22.07
C PHE A 97 6.73 -2.85 23.19
N GLY A 98 6.21 -1.67 22.86
CA GLY A 98 5.47 -0.81 23.77
C GLY A 98 4.22 -0.21 23.13
N VAL A 99 3.22 0.08 23.96
CA VAL A 99 2.02 0.86 23.61
C VAL A 99 1.84 1.94 24.64
N SER A 100 1.69 3.19 24.19
CA SER A 100 1.46 4.35 25.02
C SER A 100 0.14 5.02 24.68
N ALA A 101 -0.61 5.44 25.68
CA ALA A 101 -1.88 6.14 25.56
C ALA A 101 -2.00 7.26 26.60
N THR A 102 -2.79 8.28 26.33
CA THR A 102 -3.18 9.31 27.30
C THR A 102 -4.25 8.75 28.23
N VAL A 103 -4.14 8.99 29.52
CA VAL A 103 -5.14 8.62 30.51
C VAL A 103 -6.19 9.72 30.59
N ASP A 104 -7.46 9.35 30.57
CA ASP A 104 -8.61 10.23 30.80
C ASP A 104 -9.06 10.18 32.25
N ASP A 105 -9.10 8.96 32.82
CA ASP A 105 -9.47 8.71 34.21
C ASP A 105 -8.70 7.51 34.77
N ALA A 106 -7.74 7.77 35.64
CA ALA A 106 -6.87 6.75 36.24
C ALA A 106 -7.62 5.80 37.19
N ASP A 107 -8.69 6.26 37.84
CA ASP A 107 -9.50 5.43 38.73
C ASP A 107 -10.35 4.44 37.91
N VAL A 108 -10.95 4.87 36.81
CA VAL A 108 -11.65 3.98 35.87
C VAL A 108 -10.68 2.96 35.25
N LEU A 109 -9.47 3.38 34.88
CA LEU A 109 -8.46 2.46 34.35
C LEU A 109 -8.07 1.39 35.42
N ALA A 110 -7.91 1.80 36.66
CA ALA A 110 -7.63 0.90 37.77
C ALA A 110 -8.79 -0.07 38.06
N GLU A 111 -10.04 0.39 37.93
CA GLU A 111 -11.23 -0.45 38.07
C GLU A 111 -11.27 -1.53 36.96
N ASN A 112 -11.03 -1.13 35.71
CA ASN A 112 -10.97 -2.05 34.56
C ASN A 112 -9.88 -3.12 34.76
N LEU A 113 -8.69 -2.75 35.25
CA LEU A 113 -7.62 -3.70 35.59
C LEU A 113 -8.04 -4.63 36.76
N SER A 114 -8.81 -4.14 37.73
CA SER A 114 -9.34 -4.94 38.80
C SER A 114 -10.36 -5.99 38.30
N HIS A 115 -11.18 -5.65 37.32
CA HIS A 115 -12.03 -6.59 36.63
C HIS A 115 -11.25 -7.68 35.88
N LEU A 116 -10.19 -7.30 35.16
CA LEU A 116 -9.29 -8.26 34.48
C LEU A 116 -8.59 -9.16 35.50
N MET A 117 -8.22 -8.65 36.69
CA MET A 117 -7.65 -9.42 37.76
C MET A 117 -8.65 -10.48 38.29
N GLN A 118 -9.92 -10.13 38.47
CA GLN A 118 -10.96 -11.07 38.87
C GLN A 118 -11.17 -12.21 37.87
N GLN A 119 -10.93 -11.93 36.59
CA GLN A 119 -10.96 -12.90 35.50
C GLN A 119 -9.66 -13.73 35.39
N GLY A 120 -8.63 -13.42 36.17
CA GLY A 120 -7.33 -14.10 36.13
C GLY A 120 -6.38 -13.61 35.03
N HIS A 121 -6.70 -12.50 34.34
CA HIS A 121 -5.92 -11.92 33.27
C HIS A 121 -4.98 -10.80 33.72
N ALA A 122 -5.10 -10.28 34.93
CA ALA A 122 -4.21 -9.26 35.46
C ALA A 122 -3.79 -9.57 36.91
N THR A 123 -2.69 -8.98 37.36
CA THR A 123 -2.31 -8.98 38.78
C THR A 123 -2.97 -7.83 39.52
N ALA A 124 -2.99 -7.91 40.85
CA ALA A 124 -3.40 -6.78 41.70
C ALA A 124 -2.54 -5.55 41.38
N ILE A 125 -3.16 -4.36 41.46
CA ILE A 125 -2.44 -3.09 41.21
C ILE A 125 -1.50 -2.82 42.39
N GLU A 126 -0.24 -2.57 42.07
CA GLU A 126 0.82 -2.16 42.98
C GLU A 126 1.23 -0.73 42.75
N LYS A 127 1.42 0.08 43.79
CA LYS A 127 2.00 1.43 43.68
C LYS A 127 3.49 1.35 43.95
N GLN A 128 4.30 1.65 42.93
CA GLN A 128 5.75 1.63 43.01
C GLN A 128 6.37 2.72 42.13
N ARG A 129 7.40 3.38 42.67
CA ARG A 129 8.18 4.42 41.95
C ARG A 129 7.34 5.58 41.37
N GLY A 130 6.22 5.91 42.01
CA GLY A 130 5.31 6.97 41.59
C GLY A 130 4.26 6.59 40.59
N PHE A 131 4.20 5.31 40.14
CA PHE A 131 3.26 4.79 39.17
C PHE A 131 2.43 3.66 39.75
N GLN A 132 1.27 3.41 39.15
CA GLN A 132 0.46 2.23 39.36
C GLN A 132 0.88 1.15 38.35
N TRP A 133 0.96 -0.13 38.82
CA TRP A 133 1.47 -1.26 38.04
C TRP A 133 0.53 -2.43 38.08
N SER A 134 0.37 -3.11 36.94
CA SER A 134 -0.26 -4.44 36.86
C SER A 134 0.45 -5.27 35.79
N ALA A 135 0.53 -6.58 35.97
CA ALA A 135 0.99 -7.48 34.90
C ALA A 135 -0.23 -8.14 34.25
N ILE A 136 -0.30 -8.11 32.94
CA ILE A 136 -1.37 -8.67 32.11
C ILE A 136 -0.87 -9.98 31.51
N ASP A 137 -1.65 -11.08 31.68
CA ASP A 137 -1.32 -12.44 31.23
C ASP A 137 0.10 -12.88 31.62
N GLN A 138 0.63 -12.36 32.74
CA GLN A 138 1.97 -12.62 33.27
C GLN A 138 3.13 -12.29 32.32
N LYS A 139 2.89 -11.66 31.20
CA LYS A 139 3.87 -11.35 30.13
C LYS A 139 3.97 -9.88 29.78
N TRP A 140 2.93 -9.13 30.04
CA TRP A 140 2.85 -7.71 29.71
C TRP A 140 2.83 -6.90 30.99
N LEU A 141 3.67 -5.90 31.09
CA LEU A 141 3.67 -4.95 32.19
C LEU A 141 2.96 -3.68 31.76
N MET A 142 2.02 -3.24 32.58
CA MET A 142 1.36 -1.96 32.44
C MET A 142 1.77 -1.07 33.60
N CYS A 143 2.16 0.16 33.30
CA CYS A 143 2.29 1.23 34.30
C CYS A 143 1.52 2.46 33.85
N PHE A 144 0.95 3.20 34.77
CA PHE A 144 0.19 4.41 34.50
C PHE A 144 0.21 5.38 35.67
N ASP A 145 -0.05 6.64 35.36
CA ASP A 145 -0.33 7.74 36.29
C ASP A 145 -1.64 8.45 35.84
N ASP A 146 -1.87 9.66 36.30
CA ASP A 146 -3.06 10.45 36.00
C ASP A 146 -3.05 11.00 34.55
N ASP A 147 -1.89 11.04 33.88
CA ASP A 147 -1.72 11.64 32.56
C ASP A 147 -1.58 10.59 31.46
N LYS A 148 -0.87 9.49 31.70
CA LYS A 148 -0.48 8.53 30.67
C LYS A 148 -0.35 7.10 31.16
N ALA A 149 -0.54 6.16 30.24
CA ALA A 149 -0.36 4.72 30.44
C ALA A 149 0.65 4.16 29.43
N LEU A 150 1.49 3.24 29.89
CA LEU A 150 2.48 2.54 29.10
C LEU A 150 2.35 1.03 29.34
N LEU A 151 2.14 0.26 28.27
CA LEU A 151 2.14 -1.21 28.25
C LEU A 151 3.37 -1.68 27.50
N MET A 152 4.18 -2.57 28.09
CA MET A 152 5.36 -3.13 27.42
C MET A 152 5.50 -4.63 27.68
N GLY A 153 6.13 -5.32 26.71
CA GLY A 153 6.39 -6.76 26.77
C GLY A 153 6.56 -7.39 25.38
N PRO A 154 6.54 -8.74 25.28
CA PRO A 154 6.40 -9.70 26.37
C PRO A 154 7.68 -9.87 27.21
N SER A 155 7.54 -10.01 28.52
CA SER A 155 8.63 -10.27 29.44
C SER A 155 8.18 -11.19 30.57
N VAL A 156 9.06 -12.06 31.06
CA VAL A 156 8.75 -13.05 32.12
C VAL A 156 9.87 -13.16 33.15
N GLY A 157 9.51 -13.43 34.38
CA GLY A 157 10.47 -13.67 35.46
C GLY A 157 11.40 -12.49 35.72
N ALA A 158 12.68 -12.76 35.94
CA ALA A 158 13.68 -11.73 36.26
C ALA A 158 13.83 -10.62 35.20
N ALA A 159 13.45 -10.87 33.95
CA ALA A 159 13.48 -9.86 32.88
C ALA A 159 12.43 -8.75 33.11
N GLN A 160 11.38 -9.00 33.91
CA GLN A 160 10.37 -7.99 34.22
C GLN A 160 10.94 -6.84 35.07
N ASP A 161 11.89 -7.09 35.95
CA ASP A 161 12.50 -6.04 36.78
C ASP A 161 13.33 -5.05 35.93
N ALA A 162 14.05 -5.58 34.95
CA ALA A 162 14.76 -4.75 33.98
C ALA A 162 13.77 -3.93 33.12
N LEU A 163 12.68 -4.57 32.67
CA LEU A 163 11.63 -3.91 31.90
C LEU A 163 10.94 -2.82 32.73
N ARG A 164 10.60 -3.07 34.02
CA ARG A 164 10.05 -2.05 34.93
C ARG A 164 10.95 -0.83 35.04
N THR A 165 12.28 -1.03 35.15
CA THR A 165 13.24 0.06 35.23
C THR A 165 13.25 0.87 33.93
N LYS A 166 13.22 0.20 32.78
CA LYS A 166 13.12 0.86 31.45
C LYS A 166 11.83 1.66 31.34
N MET A 167 10.68 1.08 31.70
CA MET A 167 9.38 1.74 31.64
C MET A 167 9.34 3.01 32.51
N VAL A 168 9.92 2.99 33.72
CA VAL A 168 10.04 4.20 34.54
C VAL A 168 10.82 5.28 33.80
N GLY A 169 11.94 4.93 33.17
CA GLY A 169 12.70 5.87 32.36
C GLY A 169 11.87 6.50 31.23
N LEU A 170 11.09 5.67 30.51
CA LEU A 170 10.23 6.14 29.43
C LEU A 170 9.06 7.00 29.93
N MET A 171 8.50 6.67 31.09
CA MET A 171 7.44 7.47 31.73
C MET A 171 7.93 8.82 32.23
N GLN A 172 9.21 8.95 32.59
CA GLN A 172 9.82 10.17 33.15
C GLN A 172 10.69 10.92 32.13
N GLN A 173 10.85 10.42 30.90
CA GLN A 173 11.72 11.04 29.90
C GLN A 173 11.25 12.47 29.52
N SER A 174 12.20 13.29 29.20
CA SER A 174 11.95 14.66 28.73
C SER A 174 11.46 14.71 27.30
N THR A 175 10.85 15.82 26.87
CA THR A 175 10.45 16.06 25.49
C THR A 175 11.61 16.01 24.48
N LYS A 176 12.86 16.16 24.95
CA LYS A 176 14.06 16.03 24.08
C LYS A 176 14.48 14.57 23.84
N GLU A 177 14.04 13.66 24.69
CA GLU A 177 14.36 12.23 24.65
C GLU A 177 13.25 11.41 24.04
N CYS A 178 12.05 11.99 23.86
CA CYS A 178 10.93 11.33 23.24
C CYS A 178 10.95 11.45 21.70
N ALA A 179 10.14 10.64 21.06
CA ALA A 179 10.06 10.55 19.60
C ALA A 179 9.71 11.87 18.91
N ALA A 180 8.99 12.79 19.57
CA ALA A 180 8.65 14.10 19.03
C ALA A 180 9.88 14.92 18.59
N SER A 181 11.07 14.65 19.16
CA SER A 181 12.34 15.31 18.80
C SER A 181 13.12 14.57 17.71
N SER A 182 12.62 13.43 17.21
CA SER A 182 13.28 12.61 16.19
C SER A 182 12.89 13.04 14.77
N PRO A 183 13.85 13.17 13.82
CA PRO A 183 13.52 13.31 12.40
C PRO A 183 12.65 12.15 11.89
N PHE A 184 12.85 10.95 12.42
CA PHE A 184 12.05 9.77 12.14
C PHE A 184 10.54 9.99 12.38
N TYR A 185 10.16 10.59 13.49
CA TYR A 185 8.78 10.93 13.79
C TYR A 185 8.20 12.03 12.88
N MET A 186 9.02 12.93 12.34
CA MET A 186 8.53 13.98 11.46
C MET A 186 7.85 13.40 10.20
N HIS A 187 8.39 12.34 9.64
CA HIS A 187 7.77 11.64 8.50
C HIS A 187 6.44 10.97 8.87
N LEU A 188 6.31 10.44 10.11
CA LEU A 188 5.04 9.93 10.61
C LEU A 188 4.01 11.04 10.78
N LYS A 189 4.43 12.22 11.24
CA LYS A 189 3.55 13.38 11.43
C LYS A 189 2.98 13.92 10.12
N GLU A 190 3.70 13.76 9.01
CA GLU A 190 3.24 14.13 7.67
C GLU A 190 2.11 13.25 7.15
N LYS A 191 1.93 12.06 7.72
CA LYS A 191 0.80 11.17 7.42
C LYS A 191 -0.45 11.64 8.15
N HIS A 192 -1.53 11.84 7.41
CA HIS A 192 -2.80 12.34 7.94
C HIS A 192 -3.85 11.24 8.13
N GLU A 193 -3.53 10.03 7.69
CA GLU A 193 -4.40 8.87 7.81
C GLU A 193 -4.60 8.50 9.29
N PRO A 194 -5.78 7.96 9.67
CA PRO A 194 -6.09 7.58 11.05
C PRO A 194 -5.19 6.49 11.61
N ILE A 195 -4.62 5.65 10.75
CA ILE A 195 -3.55 4.73 11.12
C ILE A 195 -2.33 5.10 10.29
N ALA A 196 -1.27 5.47 10.97
CA ALA A 196 0.00 5.80 10.32
C ALA A 196 1.16 5.06 10.99
N ALA A 197 2.12 4.62 10.21
CA ALA A 197 3.28 3.88 10.71
C ALA A 197 4.55 4.35 10.03
N ILE A 198 5.65 4.31 10.76
CA ILE A 198 7.00 4.43 10.20
C ILE A 198 7.88 3.35 10.81
N ALA A 199 8.74 2.75 10.00
CA ALA A 199 9.69 1.73 10.45
C ALA A 199 11.00 1.85 9.67
N GLU A 200 12.11 1.58 10.35
CA GLU A 200 13.37 1.27 9.70
C GLU A 200 13.21 -0.05 8.93
N ALA A 201 13.73 -0.11 7.71
CA ALA A 201 13.48 -1.27 6.85
C ALA A 201 14.21 -2.54 7.32
N ASP A 202 15.24 -2.40 8.15
CA ASP A 202 16.01 -3.51 8.71
C ASP A 202 15.31 -4.22 9.89
N VAL A 203 14.29 -3.61 10.53
CA VAL A 203 13.49 -4.26 11.58
C VAL A 203 12.32 -5.10 11.02
N LEU A 204 12.09 -5.05 9.72
CA LEU A 204 11.05 -5.83 9.05
C LEU A 204 11.37 -7.34 9.09
N PRO A 205 10.36 -8.23 8.96
CA PRO A 205 10.57 -9.67 8.83
C PRO A 205 11.55 -10.03 7.70
N ASN A 206 12.35 -11.08 7.89
CA ASN A 206 13.44 -11.46 6.98
C ASN A 206 13.01 -11.63 5.53
N ASP A 207 11.85 -12.26 5.28
CA ASP A 207 11.28 -12.46 3.94
C ASP A 207 10.97 -11.14 3.25
N ILE A 208 10.47 -10.15 3.98
CA ILE A 208 10.21 -8.80 3.47
C ILE A 208 11.53 -8.07 3.21
N ARG A 209 12.50 -8.18 4.12
CA ARG A 209 13.82 -7.55 3.95
C ARG A 209 14.53 -8.06 2.71
N GLU A 210 14.60 -9.40 2.52
CA GLU A 210 15.19 -10.01 1.33
C GLU A 210 14.49 -9.56 0.04
N MET A 211 13.15 -9.52 0.06
CA MET A 211 12.38 -9.01 -1.07
C MET A 211 12.73 -7.56 -1.38
N LEU A 212 12.77 -6.68 -0.37
CA LEU A 212 13.12 -5.26 -0.54
C LEU A 212 14.54 -5.08 -1.07
N MET A 213 15.55 -5.75 -0.48
CA MET A 213 16.93 -5.69 -0.96
C MET A 213 17.03 -6.09 -2.44
N LYS A 214 16.33 -7.16 -2.82
CA LYS A 214 16.30 -7.63 -4.21
C LYS A 214 15.63 -6.62 -5.15
N GLN A 215 14.49 -6.06 -4.76
CA GLN A 215 13.73 -5.11 -5.59
C GLN A 215 14.46 -3.77 -5.71
N LEU A 216 14.95 -3.27 -4.59
CA LEU A 216 15.70 -2.01 -4.55
C LEU A 216 17.13 -2.16 -5.07
N LYS A 217 17.63 -3.39 -5.27
CA LYS A 217 19.01 -3.70 -5.68
C LYS A 217 20.05 -3.03 -4.76
N VAL A 218 19.82 -3.10 -3.46
CA VAL A 218 20.72 -2.60 -2.42
C VAL A 218 21.33 -3.76 -1.66
N SER A 219 22.53 -3.55 -1.10
CA SER A 219 23.23 -4.54 -0.27
C SER A 219 22.86 -4.46 1.21
N SER A 220 22.27 -3.34 1.64
CA SER A 220 21.83 -3.09 3.00
C SER A 220 20.51 -2.30 2.98
N LEU A 221 19.70 -2.47 4.03
CA LEU A 221 18.51 -1.65 4.29
C LEU A 221 18.77 -0.54 5.31
N GLU A 222 19.99 -0.39 5.77
CA GLU A 222 20.41 0.73 6.61
C GLU A 222 20.06 2.07 5.94
N ASP A 223 19.62 3.05 6.70
CA ASP A 223 19.16 4.36 6.20
C ASP A 223 17.99 4.31 5.20
N ILE A 224 17.23 3.21 5.21
CA ILE A 224 15.97 3.10 4.47
C ILE A 224 14.82 3.00 5.48
N GLN A 225 13.82 3.87 5.31
CA GLN A 225 12.62 3.90 6.12
C GLN A 225 11.40 3.73 5.24
N LEU A 226 10.37 3.09 5.80
CA LEU A 226 9.06 2.95 5.17
C LEU A 226 8.02 3.66 6.02
N ALA A 227 7.38 4.69 5.47
CA ALA A 227 6.25 5.35 6.08
C ALA A 227 4.97 4.89 5.41
N LEU A 228 3.99 4.47 6.20
CA LEU A 228 2.71 3.93 5.75
C LEU A 228 1.57 4.74 6.35
N GLY A 229 0.54 4.99 5.57
CA GLY A 229 -0.75 5.50 6.03
C GLY A 229 -1.85 4.55 5.60
N LEU A 230 -2.79 4.21 6.49
CA LEU A 230 -3.99 3.46 6.16
C LEU A 230 -5.20 4.30 6.53
N GLY A 231 -5.96 4.66 5.51
CA GLY A 231 -7.22 5.40 5.60
C GLY A 231 -8.38 4.57 5.06
N THR A 232 -9.56 4.91 5.53
CA THR A 232 -10.81 4.33 5.06
C THR A 232 -11.76 5.47 4.72
N GLN A 233 -12.45 5.36 3.61
CA GLN A 233 -13.47 6.32 3.22
C GLN A 233 -14.64 5.57 2.57
N LYS A 234 -15.72 5.36 3.34
CA LYS A 234 -16.88 4.55 2.91
C LYS A 234 -16.45 3.18 2.35
N ASP A 235 -16.53 3.05 1.02
CA ASP A 235 -16.26 1.80 0.29
C ASP A 235 -14.83 1.69 -0.24
N VAL A 236 -13.92 2.56 0.21
CA VAL A 236 -12.52 2.57 -0.22
C VAL A 236 -11.60 2.39 0.99
N VAL A 237 -10.71 1.40 0.90
CA VAL A 237 -9.55 1.26 1.79
C VAL A 237 -8.33 1.76 1.04
N ARG A 238 -7.64 2.74 1.60
CA ARG A 238 -6.47 3.38 1.02
C ARG A 238 -5.24 3.08 1.85
N ILE A 239 -4.16 2.66 1.21
CA ILE A 239 -2.84 2.50 1.80
C ILE A 239 -1.88 3.41 1.04
N ASP A 240 -1.32 4.39 1.74
CA ASP A 240 -0.25 5.25 1.24
C ASP A 240 1.09 4.75 1.76
N ALA A 241 2.10 4.70 0.91
CA ALA A 241 3.42 4.23 1.28
C ALA A 241 4.52 5.12 0.69
N ASP A 242 5.47 5.50 1.54
CA ASP A 242 6.66 6.25 1.16
C ASP A 242 7.91 5.44 1.46
N LEU A 243 8.81 5.40 0.49
CA LEU A 243 10.18 4.95 0.65
C LEU A 243 11.06 6.17 0.90
N ILE A 244 11.60 6.28 2.11
CA ILE A 244 12.47 7.36 2.55
C ILE A 244 13.89 6.80 2.68
N THR A 245 14.88 7.47 2.12
CA THR A 245 16.27 7.01 2.19
C THR A 245 17.27 8.14 2.19
N GLU A 246 18.35 7.96 2.94
CA GLU A 246 19.54 8.82 2.90
C GLU A 246 20.66 8.18 2.06
N GLN A 247 20.51 6.96 1.56
CA GLN A 247 21.47 6.33 0.66
C GLN A 247 21.56 7.09 -0.67
N ALA A 248 22.71 7.69 -0.97
CA ALA A 248 22.91 8.54 -2.14
C ALA A 248 22.60 7.83 -3.47
N ASP A 249 23.03 6.57 -3.62
CA ASP A 249 22.80 5.78 -4.83
C ASP A 249 21.31 5.49 -5.06
N LEU A 250 20.56 5.22 -3.99
CA LEU A 250 19.13 4.96 -4.08
C LEU A 250 18.37 6.26 -4.38
N LYS A 251 18.70 7.35 -3.69
CA LYS A 251 18.16 8.69 -4.00
C LYS A 251 18.36 9.07 -5.47
N GLN A 252 19.58 8.87 -5.99
CA GLN A 252 19.87 9.19 -7.39
C GLN A 252 19.03 8.33 -8.34
N ARG A 253 18.89 7.04 -8.08
CA ARG A 253 18.05 6.14 -8.90
C ARG A 253 16.58 6.54 -8.88
N LEU A 254 16.02 6.92 -7.72
CA LEU A 254 14.64 7.41 -7.62
C LEU A 254 14.48 8.70 -8.43
N THR A 255 15.45 9.61 -8.35
CA THR A 255 15.46 10.85 -9.14
C THR A 255 15.52 10.57 -10.64
N ASP A 256 16.37 9.65 -11.08
CA ASP A 256 16.48 9.26 -12.49
C ASP A 256 15.16 8.64 -13.00
N LEU A 257 14.50 7.81 -12.19
CA LEU A 257 13.19 7.24 -12.54
C LEU A 257 12.11 8.30 -12.62
N ASN A 258 12.11 9.29 -11.72
CA ASN A 258 11.20 10.44 -11.79
C ASN A 258 11.40 11.29 -13.05
N ALA A 259 12.61 11.34 -13.58
CA ALA A 259 12.88 12.03 -14.84
C ALA A 259 12.33 11.26 -16.06
N ILE A 260 12.30 9.92 -16.01
CA ILE A 260 11.77 9.06 -17.06
C ILE A 260 10.25 9.03 -17.05
N PHE A 261 9.65 8.83 -15.88
CA PHE A 261 8.20 8.80 -15.70
C PHE A 261 7.68 10.20 -15.40
N ARG A 262 7.05 10.82 -16.39
CA ARG A 262 6.51 12.18 -16.32
C ARG A 262 5.04 12.16 -15.87
N PRO A 263 4.47 13.32 -15.48
CA PRO A 263 3.04 13.41 -15.16
C PRO A 263 2.14 12.99 -16.34
N ILE A 264 1.20 12.10 -16.09
CA ILE A 264 0.20 11.59 -17.03
C ILE A 264 -0.67 12.77 -17.51
N LYS A 265 -0.90 12.86 -18.82
CA LYS A 265 -1.75 13.88 -19.44
C LYS A 265 -3.23 13.45 -19.52
N GLY A 266 -3.53 12.17 -19.41
CA GLY A 266 -4.88 11.59 -19.49
C GLY A 266 -5.45 11.54 -20.91
N GLN A 267 -4.60 11.54 -21.94
CA GLN A 267 -5.01 11.56 -23.36
C GLN A 267 -5.63 10.24 -23.81
N LEU A 268 -5.18 9.10 -23.23
CA LEU A 268 -5.59 7.75 -23.61
C LEU A 268 -6.65 7.12 -22.69
N VAL A 269 -7.06 7.79 -21.62
CA VAL A 269 -8.05 7.25 -20.65
C VAL A 269 -9.37 6.89 -21.33
N ASN A 270 -9.85 7.72 -22.26
CA ASN A 270 -11.10 7.48 -23.00
C ASN A 270 -11.00 6.32 -24.02
N ARG A 271 -9.81 5.75 -24.21
CA ARG A 271 -9.60 4.59 -25.10
C ARG A 271 -9.55 3.26 -24.34
N ALA A 272 -9.66 3.29 -23.00
CA ALA A 272 -9.80 2.09 -22.19
C ALA A 272 -11.15 1.41 -22.49
N ASP A 273 -11.13 0.10 -22.76
CA ASP A 273 -12.33 -0.69 -23.06
C ASP A 273 -13.09 -1.04 -21.77
N GLU A 274 -14.42 -1.13 -21.84
CA GLU A 274 -15.27 -1.51 -20.71
C GLU A 274 -14.92 -2.89 -20.14
N SER A 275 -14.42 -3.79 -21.01
CA SER A 275 -14.02 -5.16 -20.66
C SER A 275 -12.58 -5.23 -20.09
N SER A 276 -11.91 -4.11 -19.85
CA SER A 276 -10.55 -4.09 -19.31
C SER A 276 -10.49 -4.74 -17.94
N LEU A 277 -9.81 -5.88 -17.85
CA LEU A 277 -9.47 -6.54 -16.60
C LEU A 277 -8.33 -5.82 -15.87
N LEU A 278 -7.26 -5.52 -16.59
CA LEU A 278 -6.13 -4.74 -16.13
C LEU A 278 -5.88 -3.61 -17.11
N TRP A 279 -5.80 -2.41 -16.60
CA TRP A 279 -5.42 -1.22 -17.37
C TRP A 279 -4.32 -0.46 -16.64
N THR A 280 -3.27 -0.08 -17.36
CA THR A 280 -2.18 0.71 -16.80
C THR A 280 -1.90 1.92 -17.68
N VAL A 281 -1.39 2.98 -17.08
CA VAL A 281 -0.91 4.17 -17.81
C VAL A 281 0.31 4.78 -17.13
N CYS A 282 1.24 5.23 -17.94
CA CYS A 282 2.35 6.09 -17.54
C CYS A 282 2.62 7.12 -18.64
N ASN A 283 3.38 8.18 -18.35
CA ASN A 283 3.84 9.13 -19.35
C ASN A 283 5.36 9.07 -19.41
N VAL A 284 5.89 8.81 -20.59
CA VAL A 284 7.33 8.61 -20.80
C VAL A 284 7.86 9.35 -22.01
N LYS A 285 9.18 9.61 -21.99
CA LYS A 285 9.96 9.93 -23.18
C LYS A 285 10.64 8.66 -23.67
N GLY A 286 10.30 8.21 -24.87
CA GLY A 286 10.66 6.89 -25.38
C GLY A 286 12.16 6.63 -25.47
N GLU A 287 12.98 7.65 -25.77
CA GLU A 287 14.44 7.54 -25.76
C GLU A 287 14.98 7.14 -24.37
N GLN A 288 14.50 7.81 -23.31
CA GLN A 288 14.89 7.51 -21.93
C GLN A 288 14.37 6.14 -21.47
N LEU A 289 13.15 5.78 -21.90
CA LEU A 289 12.59 4.46 -21.64
C LEU A 289 13.44 3.37 -22.32
N LEU A 290 13.85 3.55 -23.56
CA LEU A 290 14.70 2.59 -24.27
C LEU A 290 16.05 2.39 -23.55
N GLU A 291 16.68 3.46 -23.07
CA GLU A 291 17.92 3.38 -22.29
C GLU A 291 17.71 2.60 -20.99
N LEU A 292 16.58 2.83 -20.31
CA LEU A 292 16.22 2.07 -19.11
C LEU A 292 16.02 0.58 -19.41
N LEU A 293 15.24 0.24 -20.46
CA LEU A 293 14.96 -1.15 -20.84
C LEU A 293 16.24 -1.91 -21.20
N ARG A 294 17.21 -1.26 -21.84
CA ARG A 294 18.51 -1.85 -22.19
C ARG A 294 19.39 -2.20 -20.97
N LYS A 295 19.15 -1.60 -19.81
CA LYS A 295 19.83 -1.95 -18.54
C LYS A 295 19.40 -3.31 -18.00
N PHE A 296 18.28 -3.86 -18.46
CA PHE A 296 17.77 -5.17 -18.05
C PHE A 296 18.16 -6.24 -19.08
N PRO A 297 18.98 -7.26 -18.73
CA PRO A 297 19.52 -8.23 -19.70
C PRO A 297 18.45 -8.95 -20.52
N ASN A 298 17.37 -9.41 -19.89
CA ASN A 298 16.28 -10.13 -20.57
C ASN A 298 15.54 -9.24 -21.56
N LEU A 299 15.24 -7.98 -21.18
CA LEU A 299 14.55 -7.02 -22.06
C LEU A 299 15.46 -6.58 -23.19
N ARG A 300 16.77 -6.38 -22.92
CA ARG A 300 17.75 -6.08 -23.97
C ARG A 300 17.83 -7.20 -25.02
N THR A 301 17.84 -8.45 -24.61
CA THR A 301 17.85 -9.60 -25.53
C THR A 301 16.56 -9.65 -26.36
N ALA A 302 15.40 -9.43 -25.74
CA ALA A 302 14.12 -9.37 -26.44
C ALA A 302 14.08 -8.23 -27.48
N LEU A 303 14.57 -7.03 -27.13
CA LEU A 303 14.66 -5.88 -28.04
C LEU A 303 15.58 -6.18 -29.23
N ILE A 304 16.73 -6.82 -29.02
CA ILE A 304 17.61 -7.25 -30.11
C ILE A 304 16.86 -8.18 -31.08
N GLY A 305 16.12 -9.16 -30.55
CA GLY A 305 15.32 -10.08 -31.37
C GLY A 305 14.25 -9.36 -32.20
N LEU A 306 13.52 -8.44 -31.58
CA LEU A 306 12.50 -7.65 -32.30
C LEU A 306 13.09 -6.75 -33.38
N ASN A 307 14.24 -6.12 -33.12
CA ASN A 307 14.94 -5.25 -34.07
C ASN A 307 15.48 -5.97 -35.31
N THR A 308 15.51 -7.31 -35.33
CA THR A 308 15.86 -8.08 -36.54
C THR A 308 14.76 -8.01 -37.61
N ILE A 309 13.52 -7.77 -37.21
CA ILE A 309 12.36 -7.76 -38.11
C ILE A 309 11.81 -6.35 -38.28
N VAL A 310 11.55 -5.66 -37.18
CA VAL A 310 10.97 -4.32 -37.15
C VAL A 310 11.90 -3.45 -36.29
N ASP A 311 12.22 -2.22 -36.74
CA ASP A 311 13.04 -1.31 -35.94
C ASP A 311 12.27 -0.79 -34.73
N PHE A 312 12.22 -1.64 -33.70
CA PHE A 312 11.50 -1.37 -32.48
C PHE A 312 12.14 -0.24 -31.66
N ASP A 313 13.44 -0.05 -31.80
CA ASP A 313 14.16 1.06 -31.18
C ASP A 313 13.70 2.41 -31.73
N LEU A 314 13.51 2.53 -33.05
CA LEU A 314 12.97 3.75 -33.65
C LEU A 314 11.51 3.99 -33.25
N MET A 315 10.71 2.92 -33.17
CA MET A 315 9.34 3.02 -32.69
C MET A 315 9.28 3.54 -31.26
N LEU A 316 10.10 2.98 -30.36
CA LEU A 316 10.17 3.44 -28.98
C LEU A 316 10.66 4.89 -28.89
N LYS A 317 11.67 5.28 -29.63
CA LYS A 317 12.19 6.67 -29.63
C LYS A 317 11.14 7.69 -30.07
N ALA A 318 10.21 7.31 -30.91
CA ALA A 318 9.12 8.19 -31.36
C ALA A 318 8.02 8.40 -30.29
N VAL A 319 8.02 7.60 -29.21
CA VAL A 319 7.06 7.75 -28.11
C VAL A 319 7.37 9.02 -27.31
N ASP A 320 6.39 9.92 -27.17
CA ASP A 320 6.46 11.09 -26.29
C ASP A 320 5.08 11.42 -25.71
N GLY A 321 4.77 10.86 -24.56
CA GLY A 321 3.48 11.09 -23.91
C GLY A 321 2.96 9.86 -23.16
N ASP A 322 1.63 9.81 -23.07
CA ASP A 322 0.95 8.73 -22.36
C ASP A 322 1.12 7.39 -23.10
N VAL A 323 1.43 6.35 -22.34
CA VAL A 323 1.49 4.96 -22.78
C VAL A 323 0.55 4.14 -21.92
N THR A 324 -0.36 3.38 -22.52
CA THR A 324 -1.28 2.49 -21.80
C THR A 324 -1.05 1.04 -22.18
N THR A 325 -1.22 0.17 -21.20
CA THR A 325 -1.32 -1.28 -21.44
C THR A 325 -2.64 -1.77 -20.89
N GLU A 326 -3.34 -2.56 -21.66
CA GLU A 326 -4.66 -3.09 -21.36
C GLU A 326 -4.69 -4.59 -21.56
N CYS A 327 -5.30 -5.31 -20.63
CA CYS A 327 -5.57 -6.75 -20.74
C CYS A 327 -7.07 -6.98 -20.52
N THR A 328 -7.73 -7.65 -21.46
CA THR A 328 -9.19 -7.87 -21.43
C THR A 328 -9.60 -9.29 -21.02
N SER A 329 -8.65 -10.18 -20.77
CA SER A 329 -8.96 -11.60 -20.44
C SER A 329 -7.87 -12.24 -19.59
N LEU A 330 -8.31 -13.16 -18.73
CA LEU A 330 -7.43 -14.05 -17.94
C LEU A 330 -6.70 -15.11 -18.78
N SER A 331 -7.01 -15.26 -20.05
CA SER A 331 -6.41 -16.32 -20.88
C SER A 331 -4.87 -16.25 -20.91
N PHE A 332 -4.31 -15.08 -20.60
CA PHE A 332 -2.87 -14.89 -20.48
C PHE A 332 -2.29 -15.49 -19.17
N VAL A 333 -3.07 -15.56 -18.09
CA VAL A 333 -2.66 -16.15 -16.79
C VAL A 333 -2.80 -17.67 -16.82
N LEU A 334 -3.81 -18.19 -17.54
CA LEU A 334 -4.19 -19.61 -17.57
C LEU A 334 -3.48 -20.43 -18.66
N GLY A 335 -2.59 -19.81 -19.39
CA GLY A 335 -1.86 -20.45 -20.50
C GLY A 335 -2.27 -19.91 -21.87
N TRP A 336 -1.30 -19.76 -22.72
CA TRP A 336 -1.36 -19.08 -24.01
C TRP A 336 -2.29 -19.79 -24.99
N LYS A 337 -3.39 -19.17 -25.30
CA LYS A 337 -4.11 -19.46 -26.53
C LYS A 337 -3.52 -18.57 -27.66
N ARG A 338 -3.88 -18.88 -28.91
CA ARG A 338 -3.34 -18.27 -30.14
C ARG A 338 -3.38 -16.74 -30.20
N GLN A 339 -4.21 -16.08 -29.37
CA GLN A 339 -4.31 -14.62 -29.29
C GLN A 339 -4.01 -14.13 -27.89
N LEU A 340 -3.16 -13.10 -27.79
CA LEU A 340 -2.86 -12.40 -26.55
C LEU A 340 -3.85 -11.23 -26.39
N PRO A 341 -4.78 -11.25 -25.44
CA PRO A 341 -5.79 -10.20 -25.25
C PRO A 341 -5.20 -8.96 -24.56
N VAL A 342 -4.09 -8.49 -25.07
CA VAL A 342 -3.36 -7.31 -24.59
C VAL A 342 -3.30 -6.29 -25.69
N ARG A 343 -3.53 -5.03 -25.35
CA ARG A 343 -3.35 -3.87 -26.21
C ARG A 343 -2.42 -2.86 -25.53
N LEU A 344 -1.44 -2.38 -26.28
CA LEU A 344 -0.61 -1.24 -25.89
C LEU A 344 -0.97 -0.08 -26.81
N LEU A 345 -1.15 1.12 -26.23
CA LEU A 345 -1.29 2.37 -26.96
C LEU A 345 -0.20 3.32 -26.47
N ALA A 346 0.43 4.08 -27.38
CA ALA A 346 1.45 5.06 -27.04
C ALA A 346 1.31 6.34 -27.87
N CYS A 347 1.30 7.49 -27.22
CA CYS A 347 1.33 8.78 -27.91
C CYS A 347 2.68 8.99 -28.57
N LEU A 348 2.67 9.44 -29.83
CA LEU A 348 3.86 9.68 -30.64
C LEU A 348 4.12 11.17 -30.84
N ASP A 349 5.40 11.55 -30.82
CA ASP A 349 5.88 12.85 -31.30
C ASP A 349 5.84 12.88 -32.83
N ASN A 350 6.36 11.85 -33.47
CA ASN A 350 6.43 11.72 -34.94
C ASN A 350 6.16 10.28 -35.39
N GLU A 351 6.01 10.09 -36.71
CA GLU A 351 5.77 8.79 -37.33
C GLU A 351 6.93 8.39 -38.28
N ASP A 352 8.12 8.95 -38.11
CA ASP A 352 9.24 8.81 -39.05
C ASP A 352 9.74 7.36 -39.18
N PHE A 353 9.55 6.55 -38.16
CA PHE A 353 9.87 5.12 -38.19
C PHE A 353 9.09 4.35 -39.28
N LEU A 354 7.90 4.81 -39.66
CA LEU A 354 7.13 4.21 -40.76
C LEU A 354 7.82 4.29 -42.12
N LYS A 355 8.76 5.21 -42.30
CA LYS A 355 9.59 5.30 -43.52
C LYS A 355 10.45 4.05 -43.74
N GLN A 356 10.64 3.24 -42.69
CA GLN A 356 11.38 1.96 -42.73
C GLN A 356 10.50 0.75 -43.05
N SER A 357 9.20 0.91 -43.29
CA SER A 357 8.25 -0.19 -43.44
C SER A 357 8.61 -1.13 -44.61
N ASP A 358 9.10 -0.63 -45.74
CA ASP A 358 9.55 -1.48 -46.85
C ASP A 358 10.74 -2.35 -46.47
N TYR A 359 11.64 -1.82 -45.63
CA TYR A 359 12.77 -2.59 -45.12
C TYR A 359 12.27 -3.70 -44.16
N TRP A 360 11.31 -3.42 -43.29
CA TRP A 360 10.75 -4.41 -42.38
C TRP A 360 10.11 -5.60 -43.11
N ILE A 361 9.32 -5.31 -44.17
CA ILE A 361 8.69 -6.35 -45.00
C ILE A 361 9.76 -7.25 -45.64
N LYS A 362 10.83 -6.65 -46.19
CA LYS A 362 11.94 -7.41 -46.77
C LYS A 362 12.71 -8.22 -45.72
N SER A 363 12.92 -7.68 -44.53
CA SER A 363 13.62 -8.32 -43.43
C SER A 363 12.82 -9.52 -42.90
N ALA A 364 11.50 -9.38 -42.71
CA ALA A 364 10.63 -10.48 -42.34
C ALA A 364 10.65 -11.60 -43.39
N ALA A 365 10.54 -11.26 -44.68
CA ALA A 365 10.57 -12.22 -45.76
C ALA A 365 11.91 -13.01 -45.84
N ALA A 366 13.00 -12.45 -45.36
CA ALA A 366 14.30 -13.11 -45.27
C ALA A 366 14.44 -14.02 -44.04
N THR A 367 13.48 -14.01 -43.10
CA THR A 367 13.54 -14.74 -41.83
C THR A 367 12.41 -15.79 -41.77
N PRO A 368 12.68 -17.09 -41.99
CA PRO A 368 11.66 -18.12 -42.24
C PRO A 368 10.56 -18.27 -41.19
N ALA A 369 10.79 -17.80 -39.95
CA ALA A 369 9.84 -17.91 -38.85
C ALA A 369 8.86 -16.74 -38.76
N TYR A 370 9.00 -15.72 -39.62
CA TYR A 370 8.21 -14.49 -39.54
C TYR A 370 7.60 -14.12 -40.88
N GLU A 371 6.37 -13.63 -40.83
CA GLU A 371 5.69 -13.03 -41.98
C GLU A 371 5.16 -11.65 -41.57
N LEU A 372 5.50 -10.61 -42.28
CA LEU A 372 5.01 -9.24 -42.06
C LEU A 372 4.19 -8.79 -43.26
N MET A 373 2.93 -8.51 -43.02
CA MET A 373 1.98 -8.01 -44.03
C MET A 373 1.58 -6.57 -43.69
N ALA A 374 1.58 -5.68 -44.69
CA ALA A 374 1.00 -4.37 -44.54
C ALA A 374 -0.46 -4.39 -45.02
N SER A 375 -1.39 -4.03 -44.14
CA SER A 375 -2.80 -3.84 -44.51
C SER A 375 -3.07 -2.49 -45.07
N THR A 376 -2.36 -1.48 -44.55
CA THR A 376 -2.29 -0.09 -45.07
C THR A 376 -0.83 0.42 -44.93
N PRO A 377 -0.48 1.59 -45.42
CA PRO A 377 0.86 2.15 -45.18
C PRO A 377 1.24 2.37 -43.73
N LYS A 378 0.26 2.30 -42.82
CA LYS A 378 0.45 2.53 -41.39
C LYS A 378 0.01 1.37 -40.49
N ASP A 379 -0.54 0.27 -41.04
CA ASP A 379 -1.06 -0.85 -40.28
C ASP A 379 -0.43 -2.15 -40.74
N PHE A 380 0.07 -2.94 -39.81
CA PHE A 380 0.87 -4.14 -40.06
C PHE A 380 0.35 -5.31 -39.24
N VAL A 381 0.52 -6.52 -39.80
CA VAL A 381 0.32 -7.79 -39.11
C VAL A 381 1.61 -8.57 -39.17
N LEU A 382 2.17 -8.89 -38.02
CA LEU A 382 3.34 -9.75 -37.85
C LEU A 382 2.85 -11.14 -37.43
N ALA A 383 3.07 -12.13 -38.26
CA ALA A 383 2.83 -13.54 -37.91
C ALA A 383 4.16 -14.22 -37.56
N PHE A 384 4.16 -15.01 -36.47
CA PHE A 384 5.31 -15.79 -36.00
C PHE A 384 4.81 -16.99 -35.22
N ASP A 385 5.32 -18.15 -35.57
CA ASP A 385 4.83 -19.42 -35.07
C ASP A 385 3.31 -19.52 -35.21
N GLU A 386 2.49 -19.88 -34.57
CA GLU A 386 1.02 -19.88 -34.68
C GLU A 386 0.36 -18.61 -34.14
N ARG A 387 1.11 -17.52 -33.95
CA ARG A 387 0.66 -16.26 -33.34
C ARG A 387 0.64 -15.13 -34.32
N GLN A 388 -0.17 -14.11 -33.99
CA GLN A 388 -0.22 -12.87 -34.77
C GLN A 388 -0.18 -11.67 -33.82
N ALA A 389 0.51 -10.62 -34.24
CA ALA A 389 0.51 -9.32 -33.58
C ALA A 389 0.12 -8.26 -34.63
N TRP A 390 -0.82 -7.41 -34.27
CA TRP A 390 -1.25 -6.26 -35.06
C TRP A 390 -0.63 -5.01 -34.48
N PHE A 391 -0.03 -4.17 -35.30
CA PHE A 391 0.50 -2.89 -34.87
C PHE A 391 0.37 -1.85 -35.96
N GLY A 392 0.35 -0.59 -35.58
CA GLY A 392 0.24 0.51 -36.52
C GLY A 392 0.08 1.84 -35.85
N VAL A 393 -0.24 2.88 -36.63
CA VAL A 393 -0.40 4.23 -36.14
C VAL A 393 -1.73 4.83 -36.59
N LYS A 394 -2.51 5.32 -35.63
CA LYS A 394 -3.77 6.06 -35.85
C LYS A 394 -3.76 7.33 -35.01
N ASP A 395 -3.99 8.49 -35.62
CA ASP A 395 -4.06 9.79 -34.94
C ASP A 395 -2.84 10.09 -34.04
N LYS A 396 -1.64 9.81 -34.52
CA LYS A 396 -0.38 9.92 -33.76
C LYS A 396 -0.34 9.02 -32.52
N VAL A 397 -1.11 7.94 -32.49
CA VAL A 397 -1.04 6.92 -31.44
C VAL A 397 -0.61 5.61 -32.07
N LEU A 398 0.54 5.10 -31.61
CA LEU A 398 0.98 3.74 -31.88
C LEU A 398 0.05 2.78 -31.14
N TYR A 399 -0.40 1.75 -31.82
CA TYR A 399 -1.06 0.61 -31.19
C TYR A 399 -0.28 -0.68 -31.46
N LEU A 400 -0.28 -1.57 -30.49
CA LEU A 400 0.24 -2.93 -30.60
C LEU A 400 -0.71 -3.85 -29.84
N THR A 401 -1.17 -4.94 -30.49
CA THR A 401 -2.07 -5.91 -29.87
C THR A 401 -1.86 -7.31 -30.40
N GLY A 402 -2.13 -8.32 -29.57
CA GLY A 402 -2.19 -9.72 -29.96
C GLY A 402 -3.61 -10.21 -30.27
N SER A 403 -4.57 -9.29 -30.48
CA SER A 403 -5.98 -9.60 -30.81
C SER A 403 -6.48 -8.75 -31.96
N SER A 404 -7.03 -9.39 -33.01
CA SER A 404 -7.60 -8.69 -34.17
C SER A 404 -8.80 -7.82 -33.81
N SER A 405 -9.60 -8.21 -32.83
CA SER A 405 -10.73 -7.41 -32.36
C SER A 405 -10.28 -6.09 -31.72
N LEU A 406 -9.19 -6.12 -30.95
CA LEU A 406 -8.61 -4.93 -30.33
C LEU A 406 -7.85 -4.04 -31.35
N ALA A 407 -7.33 -4.62 -32.44
CA ALA A 407 -6.68 -3.87 -33.51
C ALA A 407 -7.67 -3.00 -34.30
N ASN A 408 -8.89 -3.49 -34.49
CA ASN A 408 -9.95 -2.80 -35.23
C ASN A 408 -10.77 -1.83 -34.39
N ALA A 409 -10.56 -1.80 -33.06
CA ALA A 409 -11.24 -0.89 -32.16
C ALA A 409 -10.56 0.51 -32.20
N ASP A 410 -10.94 1.33 -33.15
CA ASP A 410 -10.47 2.73 -33.25
C ASP A 410 -10.89 3.57 -32.03
N LYS A 411 -12.00 3.18 -31.42
CA LYS A 411 -12.50 3.65 -30.13
C LYS A 411 -12.87 2.42 -29.35
N ALA A 412 -12.75 2.47 -28.03
CA ALA A 412 -13.41 1.48 -27.19
C ALA A 412 -14.86 1.37 -27.65
N SER A 413 -15.37 0.15 -27.87
CA SER A 413 -16.77 -0.09 -28.25
C SER A 413 -17.72 0.54 -27.22
N ALA A 414 -17.32 0.51 -25.94
CA ALA A 414 -17.78 1.40 -24.87
C ALA A 414 -16.57 1.76 -24.02
N PRO A 415 -16.32 3.06 -23.73
CA PRO A 415 -15.27 3.48 -22.83
C PRO A 415 -15.51 2.93 -21.42
N ASN A 416 -14.46 2.53 -20.73
CA ASN A 416 -14.55 2.10 -19.34
C ASN A 416 -15.01 3.27 -18.47
N ALA A 417 -16.29 3.25 -18.04
CA ALA A 417 -16.93 4.36 -17.34
C ALA A 417 -16.21 4.70 -16.01
N TYR A 418 -15.70 3.70 -15.32
CA TYR A 418 -14.94 3.89 -14.09
C TYR A 418 -13.67 4.69 -14.36
N LEU A 419 -12.82 4.27 -15.30
CA LEU A 419 -11.57 4.96 -15.62
C LEU A 419 -11.80 6.37 -16.16
N VAL A 420 -12.88 6.58 -16.92
CA VAL A 420 -13.29 7.92 -17.38
C VAL A 420 -13.67 8.82 -16.23
N GLY A 421 -14.36 8.29 -15.20
CA GLY A 421 -14.68 9.00 -13.97
C GLY A 421 -13.43 9.38 -13.16
N GLU A 422 -12.44 8.48 -13.08
CA GLU A 422 -11.18 8.70 -12.37
C GLU A 422 -10.16 9.56 -13.15
N ARG A 423 -10.50 10.06 -14.32
CA ARG A 423 -9.55 10.78 -15.19
C ARG A 423 -8.86 11.98 -14.52
N SER A 424 -9.57 12.71 -13.68
CA SER A 424 -9.01 13.85 -12.94
C SER A 424 -7.96 13.42 -11.92
N GLU A 425 -8.19 12.30 -11.24
CA GLU A 425 -7.27 11.69 -10.27
C GLU A 425 -6.06 11.07 -10.95
N ILE A 426 -6.25 10.43 -12.11
CA ILE A 426 -5.18 9.82 -12.91
C ILE A 426 -4.22 10.88 -13.47
N LYS A 427 -4.77 12.03 -13.87
CA LYS A 427 -3.98 13.12 -14.44
C LYS A 427 -3.04 13.72 -13.41
N GLY A 428 -1.76 13.80 -13.73
CA GLY A 428 -0.72 14.31 -12.85
C GLY A 428 0.06 13.22 -12.13
N LEU A 429 -0.50 12.01 -11.98
CA LEU A 429 0.27 10.84 -11.54
C LEU A 429 1.37 10.49 -12.56
N ARG A 430 2.38 9.77 -12.14
CA ARG A 430 3.44 9.24 -13.03
C ARG A 430 3.14 7.82 -13.52
N PHE A 431 2.42 7.08 -12.72
CA PHE A 431 1.93 5.74 -13.03
C PHE A 431 0.56 5.53 -12.39
N PHE A 432 -0.30 4.83 -13.10
CA PHE A 432 -1.58 4.35 -12.58
C PHE A 432 -1.86 2.97 -13.15
N ALA A 433 -2.37 2.08 -12.30
CA ALA A 433 -2.89 0.79 -12.70
C ALA A 433 -4.23 0.51 -12.02
N SER A 434 -5.17 -0.12 -12.73
CA SER A 434 -6.46 -0.56 -12.21
C SER A 434 -6.69 -2.00 -12.59
N LEU A 435 -6.95 -2.84 -11.58
CA LEU A 435 -7.30 -4.25 -11.72
C LEU A 435 -8.75 -4.46 -11.31
N ASP A 436 -9.58 -4.98 -12.22
CA ASP A 436 -10.93 -5.43 -11.92
C ASP A 436 -10.88 -6.83 -11.28
N ILE A 437 -11.37 -6.96 -10.05
CA ILE A 437 -11.32 -8.24 -9.31
C ILE A 437 -12.49 -9.14 -9.67
N GLN A 438 -13.61 -8.60 -10.10
CA GLN A 438 -14.84 -9.37 -10.33
C GLN A 438 -14.63 -10.56 -11.31
N PRO A 439 -13.93 -10.39 -12.44
CA PRO A 439 -13.64 -11.53 -13.33
C PRO A 439 -12.66 -12.54 -12.72
N LEU A 440 -11.92 -12.18 -11.66
CA LEU A 440 -10.96 -13.05 -10.97
C LEU A 440 -11.60 -13.90 -9.86
N THR A 441 -12.87 -13.66 -9.54
CA THR A 441 -13.58 -14.28 -8.40
C THR A 441 -13.46 -15.80 -8.41
N VAL A 442 -13.71 -16.43 -9.57
CA VAL A 442 -13.61 -17.88 -9.71
C VAL A 442 -12.19 -18.38 -9.50
N LEU A 443 -11.20 -17.66 -10.01
CA LEU A 443 -9.79 -18.01 -9.85
C LEU A 443 -9.37 -17.89 -8.38
N ILE A 444 -9.68 -16.77 -7.75
CA ILE A 444 -9.37 -16.50 -6.33
C ILE A 444 -10.04 -17.57 -5.45
N SER A 445 -11.33 -17.85 -5.63
CA SER A 445 -12.05 -18.85 -4.85
C SER A 445 -11.51 -20.28 -5.03
N THR A 446 -10.98 -20.60 -6.21
CA THR A 446 -10.37 -21.92 -6.49
C THR A 446 -9.03 -22.10 -5.78
N PHE A 447 -8.23 -21.03 -5.64
CA PHE A 447 -6.89 -21.10 -5.06
C PHE A 447 -6.83 -20.62 -3.60
N ALA A 448 -7.84 -19.89 -3.11
CA ALA A 448 -7.76 -19.22 -1.81
C ALA A 448 -7.98 -20.15 -0.61
N GLY A 449 -8.76 -21.22 -0.72
CA GLY A 449 -8.92 -22.25 0.30
C GLY A 449 -8.85 -21.77 1.76
N SER A 450 -9.73 -20.88 2.21
CA SER A 450 -9.73 -20.25 3.55
C SER A 450 -8.49 -19.38 3.89
N THR A 451 -7.85 -18.80 2.90
CA THR A 451 -6.70 -17.89 3.06
C THR A 451 -7.15 -16.42 3.15
N PRO A 452 -6.26 -15.48 3.58
CA PRO A 452 -6.53 -14.04 3.54
C PRO A 452 -6.97 -13.49 2.17
N LEU A 453 -6.74 -14.23 1.09
CA LEU A 453 -7.13 -13.87 -0.29
C LEU A 453 -8.66 -13.81 -0.46
N ASP A 454 -9.44 -14.56 0.35
CA ASP A 454 -10.91 -14.49 0.30
C ASP A 454 -11.43 -13.08 0.60
N ARG A 455 -10.71 -12.31 1.40
CA ARG A 455 -11.06 -10.91 1.70
C ARG A 455 -10.94 -9.98 0.50
N LEU A 456 -10.11 -10.33 -0.50
CA LEU A 456 -10.02 -9.56 -1.75
C LEU A 456 -11.34 -9.60 -2.54
N LEU A 457 -12.16 -10.65 -2.35
CA LEU A 457 -13.47 -10.78 -2.99
C LEU A 457 -14.50 -9.76 -2.50
N LEU A 458 -14.22 -9.08 -1.39
CA LEU A 458 -15.05 -7.97 -0.89
C LEU A 458 -14.89 -6.70 -1.74
N PHE A 459 -13.84 -6.63 -2.56
CA PHE A 459 -13.54 -5.48 -3.40
C PHE A 459 -13.89 -5.73 -4.85
N GLN A 460 -14.22 -4.66 -5.54
CA GLN A 460 -14.48 -4.66 -6.97
C GLN A 460 -13.20 -4.38 -7.77
N ARG A 461 -12.37 -3.46 -7.26
CA ARG A 461 -11.15 -3.00 -7.94
C ARG A 461 -10.00 -2.79 -6.98
N ILE A 462 -8.79 -2.93 -7.51
CA ILE A 462 -7.56 -2.48 -6.87
C ILE A 462 -6.91 -1.48 -7.80
N ASN A 463 -6.67 -0.27 -7.31
CA ASN A 463 -5.89 0.74 -8.02
C ASN A 463 -4.52 0.88 -7.37
N LEU A 464 -3.48 1.03 -8.20
CA LEU A 464 -2.14 1.42 -7.80
C LEU A 464 -1.84 2.77 -8.44
N GLU A 465 -1.52 3.75 -7.62
CA GLU A 465 -1.22 5.12 -8.00
C GLU A 465 0.21 5.46 -7.58
N MET A 466 0.95 6.16 -8.43
CA MET A 466 2.28 6.66 -8.11
C MET A 466 2.39 8.11 -8.55
N GLY A 467 2.52 9.00 -7.59
CA GLY A 467 2.78 10.43 -7.82
C GLY A 467 4.25 10.66 -8.17
N ASP A 468 5.12 10.47 -7.20
CA ASP A 468 6.56 10.42 -7.42
C ASP A 468 7.09 9.00 -7.18
N VAL A 469 8.20 8.65 -7.83
CA VAL A 469 8.83 7.34 -7.58
C VAL A 469 9.35 7.31 -6.15
N GLY A 470 8.92 6.29 -5.40
CA GLY A 470 9.14 6.19 -3.96
C GLY A 470 7.89 6.49 -3.13
N HIS A 471 6.88 7.13 -3.73
CA HIS A 471 5.57 7.32 -3.12
C HIS A 471 4.49 6.61 -3.94
N PHE A 472 3.72 5.73 -3.33
CA PHE A 472 2.62 5.04 -4.00
C PHE A 472 1.40 4.88 -3.07
N THR A 473 0.24 4.85 -3.69
CA THR A 473 -1.04 4.63 -3.05
C THR A 473 -1.68 3.38 -3.63
N ILE A 474 -2.18 2.50 -2.77
CA ILE A 474 -3.04 1.37 -3.17
C ILE A 474 -4.44 1.68 -2.67
N LYS A 475 -5.42 1.69 -3.57
CA LYS A 475 -6.85 1.83 -3.24
C LYS A 475 -7.55 0.52 -3.51
N PHE A 476 -8.19 -0.04 -2.51
CA PHE A 476 -9.10 -1.16 -2.62
C PHE A 476 -10.52 -0.58 -2.66
N VAL A 477 -11.16 -0.66 -3.81
CA VAL A 477 -12.49 -0.08 -4.06
C VAL A 477 -13.53 -1.19 -3.98
N ALA A 478 -14.47 -1.07 -3.06
CA ALA A 478 -15.59 -1.98 -2.91
C ALA A 478 -16.84 -1.46 -3.63
N PRO A 479 -17.86 -2.30 -3.84
CA PRO A 479 -19.15 -1.83 -4.34
C PRO A 479 -19.75 -0.77 -3.41
N GLU A 480 -20.39 0.25 -3.99
CA GLU A 480 -21.03 1.34 -3.24
C GLU A 480 -22.04 0.79 -2.22
N GLY A 481 -21.97 1.27 -0.98
CA GLY A 481 -22.83 0.84 0.12
C GLY A 481 -22.54 -0.57 0.67
N SER A 482 -21.33 -1.08 0.41
CA SER A 482 -20.95 -2.44 0.82
C SER A 482 -20.56 -2.59 2.28
N ASP A 483 -20.28 -1.47 3.00
CA ASP A 483 -19.75 -1.47 4.38
C ASP A 483 -18.52 -2.37 4.55
N VAL A 484 -17.66 -2.40 3.54
CA VAL A 484 -16.54 -3.35 3.43
C VAL A 484 -15.63 -3.31 4.64
N VAL A 485 -15.35 -2.12 5.18
CA VAL A 485 -14.47 -1.93 6.33
C VAL A 485 -15.08 -2.59 7.57
N LYS A 486 -16.38 -2.38 7.81
CA LYS A 486 -17.11 -3.04 8.91
C LYS A 486 -17.07 -4.56 8.77
N LYS A 487 -17.29 -5.09 7.57
CA LYS A 487 -17.22 -6.55 7.29
C LYS A 487 -15.83 -7.12 7.57
N ILE A 488 -14.77 -6.42 7.15
CA ILE A 488 -13.39 -6.86 7.42
C ILE A 488 -13.09 -6.89 8.91
N ILE A 489 -13.49 -5.83 9.63
CA ILE A 489 -13.21 -5.68 11.07
C ILE A 489 -14.04 -6.64 11.91
N LEU A 490 -15.34 -6.76 11.63
CA LEU A 490 -16.26 -7.61 12.35
C LEU A 490 -16.16 -9.10 11.94
N GLY A 491 -15.40 -9.43 10.90
CA GLY A 491 -15.24 -10.81 10.43
C GLY A 491 -16.53 -11.41 9.85
N LYS A 492 -17.41 -10.56 9.29
CA LYS A 492 -18.71 -10.97 8.74
C LYS A 492 -18.67 -11.10 7.22
#